data_d3a28da7636ebd6bcf1477cf6e17f6e9
#
_entry.id   d3a28da7636ebd6bcf1477cf6e17f6e9
#
_cell.length_a   1.000
_cell.length_b   1.000
_cell.length_c   1.000
_cell.angle_alpha   90.00
_cell.angle_beta   90.00
_cell.angle_gamma   90.00
#
_symmetry.space_group_name_H-M   'P 1'
#
loop_
_entity.id
_entity.type
_entity.pdbx_description
1 polymer ?
#
loop_
_entity_poly.entity_id
_entity_poly.type
_entity_poly.pdbx_seq_one_letter_code
_entity_poly.pdbx_strand_id
1 'polypeptide(L)'
;MKNNVGKVTQVLGAVVDVQFPSELPFIMNALTTKIGDRTLVLEVAQELGERTVRCIAMDTTDGLVRGTEVVDTGKGIAVPVGEGTLGRILNVIGEPIDERGPVPHDKVYTIHREAPAFDEQATAAEILVTGIKVIDLLAPYLKGGKIGLFGGAGVGKTVTIQELINNIAKGHGGVSVFAGVGERTREGNDLYHEMIDAGVIKLGENTTEGSKVALVYGQMNEPPGARARVALSGLSMAEYFRDEQGQDVLFFIDNIFRFTQAGAEVSALLGRIPSAVGYQPTLATDMGALQERITSTKKGSITSVQAIYVPADDLTDPAPATSFAHLDATTVLSRSIAEQAIFPAVDPLDSTSRALDPRIIGDEHYNTAREVQRILQTYKSLQDIIAILGMDELSEDDKLIVARARKIQRFLSQPFHVAEVFTGTPGVFVKIEDTVRSFAAICKGEYDHLPEAAFYMVGTIEDAVKKGESLKAAA
;
A
#
# COMPACT_ATOMS: atom_id res chain seq x y z
N MET A 1 26.41 10.21 -30.12
CA MET A 1 27.09 10.77 -28.95
C MET A 1 28.20 9.81 -28.56
N LYS A 2 29.40 10.29 -28.26
CA LYS A 2 30.48 9.43 -27.74
C LYS A 2 30.01 8.92 -26.36
N ASN A 3 29.98 7.60 -26.18
CA ASN A 3 29.69 7.02 -24.88
C ASN A 3 30.73 7.48 -23.86
N ASN A 4 30.29 8.08 -22.77
CA ASN A 4 31.17 8.42 -21.64
C ASN A 4 31.49 7.12 -20.88
N VAL A 5 32.69 6.63 -20.96
CA VAL A 5 33.13 5.35 -20.41
C VAL A 5 34.15 5.57 -19.32
N GLY A 6 33.83 5.08 -18.12
CA GLY A 6 34.73 5.04 -16.98
C GLY A 6 35.23 3.64 -16.68
N LYS A 7 36.03 3.52 -15.62
CA LYS A 7 36.52 2.24 -15.12
C LYS A 7 36.30 2.12 -13.62
N VAL A 8 35.95 0.93 -13.19
CA VAL A 8 35.84 0.59 -11.77
C VAL A 8 37.22 0.75 -11.10
N THR A 9 37.26 1.53 -10.04
CA THR A 9 38.47 1.73 -9.22
C THR A 9 38.39 0.97 -7.91
N GLN A 10 37.19 0.82 -7.33
CA GLN A 10 36.99 0.15 -6.06
C GLN A 10 35.60 -0.48 -6.00
N VAL A 11 35.50 -1.64 -5.37
CA VAL A 11 34.22 -2.33 -5.05
C VAL A 11 34.20 -2.60 -3.55
N LEU A 12 33.17 -2.08 -2.85
CA LEU A 12 32.99 -2.25 -1.42
C LEU A 12 31.55 -2.72 -1.18
N GLY A 13 31.31 -4.01 -1.32
CA GLY A 13 29.93 -4.56 -1.26
C GLY A 13 29.04 -3.92 -2.33
N ALA A 14 27.96 -3.29 -1.91
CA ALA A 14 27.02 -2.62 -2.82
C ALA A 14 27.48 -1.23 -3.32
N VAL A 15 28.65 -0.76 -2.90
CA VAL A 15 29.24 0.52 -3.31
C VAL A 15 30.34 0.29 -4.33
N VAL A 16 30.30 1.03 -5.44
CA VAL A 16 31.26 0.94 -6.52
C VAL A 16 31.77 2.33 -6.87
N ASP A 17 33.08 2.52 -6.82
CA ASP A 17 33.71 3.76 -7.27
C ASP A 17 34.19 3.61 -8.72
N VAL A 18 33.84 4.59 -9.55
CA VAL A 18 34.14 4.62 -10.98
C VAL A 18 34.81 5.92 -11.36
N GLN A 19 35.97 5.82 -12.03
CA GLN A 19 36.72 6.97 -12.54
C GLN A 19 36.46 7.17 -14.03
N PHE A 20 36.18 8.41 -14.40
CA PHE A 20 35.94 8.82 -15.78
C PHE A 20 37.11 9.63 -16.33
N PRO A 21 37.49 9.46 -17.60
CA PRO A 21 38.63 10.15 -18.17
C PRO A 21 38.38 11.64 -18.46
N SER A 22 37.12 12.03 -18.72
CA SER A 22 36.77 13.38 -19.13
C SER A 22 35.65 13.99 -18.29
N GLU A 23 34.40 13.67 -18.59
CA GLU A 23 33.23 14.24 -17.96
C GLU A 23 32.68 13.32 -16.86
N LEU A 24 32.24 13.92 -15.75
CA LEU A 24 31.59 13.18 -14.70
C LEU A 24 30.12 12.96 -15.07
N PRO A 25 29.56 11.77 -14.79
CA PRO A 25 28.13 11.55 -14.80
C PRO A 25 27.42 12.43 -13.76
N PHE A 26 26.22 12.87 -14.06
CA PHE A 26 25.40 13.58 -13.06
C PHE A 26 24.98 12.65 -11.93
N ILE A 27 24.75 13.23 -10.76
CA ILE A 27 24.12 12.51 -9.63
C ILE A 27 22.78 11.94 -10.09
N MET A 28 22.44 10.73 -9.64
CA MET A 28 21.29 9.92 -10.05
C MET A 28 21.36 9.33 -11.47
N ASN A 29 22.41 9.59 -12.25
CA ASN A 29 22.56 8.87 -13.51
C ASN A 29 22.72 7.37 -13.29
N ALA A 30 22.13 6.60 -14.20
CA ALA A 30 22.37 5.17 -14.31
C ALA A 30 23.62 4.89 -15.10
N LEU A 31 24.51 4.10 -14.52
CA LEU A 31 25.66 3.55 -15.19
C LEU A 31 25.46 2.05 -15.41
N THR A 32 25.98 1.53 -16.51
CA THR A 32 25.87 0.10 -16.84
C THR A 32 27.25 -0.53 -16.99
N THR A 33 27.40 -1.73 -16.47
CA THR A 33 28.59 -2.55 -16.65
C THR A 33 28.23 -4.01 -16.86
N LYS A 34 29.15 -4.80 -17.40
CA LYS A 34 28.97 -6.22 -17.64
C LYS A 34 29.74 -7.06 -16.64
N ILE A 35 29.10 -8.09 -16.12
CA ILE A 35 29.71 -9.14 -15.30
C ILE A 35 29.33 -10.47 -15.96
N GLY A 36 30.22 -11.00 -16.81
CA GLY A 36 29.86 -12.12 -17.71
C GLY A 36 28.73 -11.69 -18.65
N ASP A 37 27.66 -12.48 -18.68
CA ASP A 37 26.49 -12.22 -19.52
C ASP A 37 25.47 -11.25 -18.83
N ARG A 38 25.66 -10.98 -17.55
CA ARG A 38 24.75 -10.14 -16.75
C ARG A 38 25.12 -8.67 -16.89
N THR A 39 24.11 -7.81 -16.99
CA THR A 39 24.26 -6.36 -16.91
C THR A 39 23.99 -5.91 -15.48
N LEU A 40 24.95 -5.20 -14.88
CA LEU A 40 24.77 -4.54 -13.59
C LEU A 40 24.48 -3.07 -13.82
N VAL A 41 23.47 -2.54 -13.15
CA VAL A 41 23.14 -1.12 -13.14
C VAL A 41 23.60 -0.51 -11.82
N LEU A 42 24.30 0.62 -11.93
CA LEU A 42 24.78 1.42 -10.81
C LEU A 42 24.10 2.79 -10.85
N GLU A 43 23.76 3.36 -9.71
CA GLU A 43 23.26 4.73 -9.61
C GLU A 43 24.33 5.63 -8.99
N VAL A 44 24.65 6.73 -9.64
CA VAL A 44 25.59 7.72 -9.14
C VAL A 44 25.05 8.41 -7.90
N ALA A 45 25.77 8.32 -6.79
CA ALA A 45 25.35 8.86 -5.49
C ALA A 45 26.19 10.04 -5.01
N GLN A 46 27.50 10.06 -5.31
CA GLN A 46 28.44 11.09 -4.86
C GLN A 46 29.55 11.32 -5.87
N GLU A 47 30.06 12.54 -5.88
CA GLU A 47 31.33 12.89 -6.51
C GLU A 47 32.44 12.88 -5.45
N LEU A 48 33.55 12.16 -5.71
CA LEU A 48 34.65 12.00 -4.76
C LEU A 48 35.85 12.89 -5.08
N GLY A 49 35.81 13.66 -6.17
CA GLY A 49 36.96 14.33 -6.70
C GLY A 49 37.76 13.45 -7.67
N GLU A 50 38.83 14.01 -8.29
CA GLU A 50 39.71 13.31 -9.27
C GLU A 50 38.93 12.57 -10.38
N ARG A 51 37.80 13.13 -10.79
CA ARG A 51 36.89 12.53 -11.78
C ARG A 51 36.36 11.15 -11.40
N THR A 52 36.19 10.91 -10.11
CA THR A 52 35.67 9.68 -9.56
C THR A 52 34.27 9.91 -8.97
N VAL A 53 33.36 9.02 -9.27
CA VAL A 53 31.99 8.99 -8.68
C VAL A 53 31.83 7.72 -7.85
N ARG A 54 31.08 7.85 -6.76
CA ARG A 54 30.65 6.74 -5.94
C ARG A 54 29.24 6.37 -6.30
N CYS A 55 29.00 5.10 -6.57
CA CYS A 55 27.73 4.56 -7.04
C CYS A 55 27.20 3.50 -6.09
N ILE A 56 25.88 3.34 -6.11
CA ILE A 56 25.17 2.27 -5.43
C ILE A 56 24.69 1.25 -6.47
N ALA A 57 24.99 -0.02 -6.23
CA ALA A 57 24.58 -1.10 -7.11
C ALA A 57 23.09 -1.47 -6.91
N MET A 58 22.40 -1.72 -8.01
CA MET A 58 21.01 -2.18 -8.01
C MET A 58 20.85 -3.70 -7.95
N ASP A 59 21.97 -4.42 -8.04
CA ASP A 59 22.03 -5.88 -7.92
C ASP A 59 23.38 -6.26 -7.29
N THR A 60 23.65 -7.56 -7.08
CA THR A 60 24.91 -8.02 -6.51
C THR A 60 26.12 -7.58 -7.36
N THR A 61 27.17 -7.18 -6.69
CA THR A 61 28.46 -6.83 -7.30
C THR A 61 29.42 -8.02 -7.42
N ASP A 62 28.96 -9.22 -7.07
CA ASP A 62 29.79 -10.43 -7.14
C ASP A 62 30.34 -10.67 -8.54
N GLY A 63 31.63 -10.84 -8.63
CA GLY A 63 32.35 -10.99 -9.90
C GLY A 63 32.76 -9.66 -10.57
N LEU A 64 32.36 -8.51 -10.05
CA LEU A 64 32.85 -7.21 -10.54
C LEU A 64 34.29 -6.98 -10.11
N VAL A 65 35.17 -6.70 -11.08
CA VAL A 65 36.58 -6.49 -10.81
C VAL A 65 37.03 -5.07 -11.12
N ARG A 66 38.09 -4.63 -10.45
CA ARG A 66 38.72 -3.35 -10.71
C ARG A 66 39.20 -3.27 -12.17
N GLY A 67 38.99 -2.13 -12.81
CA GLY A 67 39.34 -1.90 -14.21
C GLY A 67 38.24 -2.26 -15.21
N THR A 68 37.13 -2.86 -14.77
CA THR A 68 35.96 -3.13 -15.62
C THR A 68 35.40 -1.84 -16.17
N GLU A 69 35.03 -1.82 -17.45
CA GLU A 69 34.43 -0.67 -18.10
C GLU A 69 32.98 -0.44 -17.62
N VAL A 70 32.66 0.82 -17.42
CA VAL A 70 31.34 1.30 -16.98
C VAL A 70 30.91 2.40 -17.91
N VAL A 71 29.69 2.26 -18.47
CA VAL A 71 29.12 3.21 -19.42
C VAL A 71 28.11 4.10 -18.71
N ASP A 72 28.27 5.41 -18.84
CA ASP A 72 27.26 6.38 -18.44
C ASP A 72 26.13 6.40 -19.47
N THR A 73 24.89 6.14 -19.02
CA THR A 73 23.70 6.18 -19.89
C THR A 73 23.23 7.61 -20.19
N GLY A 74 23.77 8.61 -19.48
CA GLY A 74 23.37 10.01 -19.59
C GLY A 74 21.99 10.33 -19.04
N LYS A 75 21.36 9.41 -18.34
CA LYS A 75 20.02 9.54 -17.73
C LYS A 75 19.89 8.69 -16.46
N GLY A 76 18.91 8.98 -15.65
CA GLY A 76 18.59 8.17 -14.47
C GLY A 76 18.02 6.79 -14.83
N ILE A 77 17.90 5.93 -13.82
CA ILE A 77 17.23 4.63 -13.95
C ILE A 77 15.81 4.87 -14.48
N ALA A 78 15.44 4.13 -15.52
CA ALA A 78 14.14 4.22 -16.15
C ALA A 78 13.49 2.84 -16.22
N VAL A 79 12.16 2.82 -16.07
CA VAL A 79 11.35 1.60 -16.08
C VAL A 79 10.31 1.68 -17.19
N PRO A 80 9.90 0.54 -17.79
CA PRO A 80 8.81 0.50 -18.74
C PRO A 80 7.50 0.90 -18.05
N VAL A 81 6.64 1.59 -18.77
CA VAL A 81 5.33 2.04 -18.29
C VAL A 81 4.25 1.67 -19.30
N GLY A 82 3.02 1.63 -18.87
CA GLY A 82 1.86 1.37 -19.70
C GLY A 82 1.22 0.02 -19.46
N GLU A 83 0.24 -0.33 -20.27
CA GLU A 83 -0.59 -1.52 -20.11
C GLU A 83 0.19 -2.84 -20.17
N GLY A 84 1.32 -2.84 -20.87
CA GLY A 84 2.19 -4.01 -20.94
C GLY A 84 2.82 -4.41 -19.60
N THR A 85 2.81 -3.54 -18.59
CA THR A 85 3.28 -3.85 -17.23
C THR A 85 2.23 -4.57 -16.39
N LEU A 86 0.95 -4.48 -16.75
CA LEU A 86 -0.14 -5.10 -16.01
C LEU A 86 -0.06 -6.63 -16.10
N GLY A 87 -0.19 -7.27 -14.95
CA GLY A 87 -0.05 -8.72 -14.83
C GLY A 87 1.40 -9.23 -14.81
N ARG A 88 2.38 -8.34 -14.79
CA ARG A 88 3.80 -8.66 -14.81
C ARG A 88 4.46 -8.38 -13.47
N ILE A 89 5.55 -9.10 -13.21
CA ILE A 89 6.43 -8.85 -12.06
C ILE A 89 7.75 -8.30 -12.58
N LEU A 90 8.13 -7.13 -12.11
CA LEU A 90 9.32 -6.40 -12.52
C LEU A 90 10.25 -6.17 -11.32
N ASN A 91 11.54 -6.03 -11.59
CA ASN A 91 12.52 -5.62 -10.60
C ASN A 91 12.69 -4.09 -10.55
N VAL A 92 13.62 -3.59 -9.73
CA VAL A 92 13.86 -2.15 -9.53
C VAL A 92 14.22 -1.39 -10.80
N ILE A 93 14.87 -2.03 -11.76
CA ILE A 93 15.25 -1.43 -13.06
C ILE A 93 14.24 -1.73 -14.18
N GLY A 94 13.09 -2.31 -13.82
CA GLY A 94 12.01 -2.58 -14.77
C GLY A 94 12.22 -3.82 -15.64
N GLU A 95 13.13 -4.70 -15.29
CA GLU A 95 13.28 -6.00 -15.96
C GLU A 95 12.26 -7.00 -15.41
N PRO A 96 11.65 -7.82 -16.28
CA PRO A 96 10.71 -8.85 -15.85
C PRO A 96 11.44 -9.98 -15.10
N ILE A 97 10.85 -10.43 -14.00
CA ILE A 97 11.34 -11.55 -13.17
C ILE A 97 10.31 -12.69 -13.06
N ASP A 98 9.29 -12.66 -13.90
CA ASP A 98 8.18 -13.60 -13.95
C ASP A 98 8.35 -14.69 -15.03
N GLU A 99 9.50 -14.77 -15.68
CA GLU A 99 9.84 -15.73 -16.75
C GLU A 99 8.90 -15.66 -17.97
N ARG A 100 8.21 -14.53 -18.19
CA ARG A 100 7.24 -14.35 -19.27
C ARG A 100 7.75 -13.51 -20.44
N GLY A 101 9.07 -13.41 -20.59
CA GLY A 101 9.71 -12.64 -21.64
C GLY A 101 9.65 -11.11 -21.45
N PRO A 102 10.11 -10.34 -22.43
CA PRO A 102 10.18 -8.89 -22.37
C PRO A 102 8.81 -8.25 -22.12
N VAL A 103 8.81 -7.12 -21.40
CA VAL A 103 7.60 -6.32 -21.18
C VAL A 103 7.33 -5.47 -22.42
N PRO A 104 6.17 -5.60 -23.06
CA PRO A 104 5.78 -4.71 -24.15
C PRO A 104 5.61 -3.27 -23.63
N HIS A 105 6.28 -2.30 -24.23
CA HIS A 105 6.18 -0.90 -23.85
C HIS A 105 6.58 0.05 -24.98
N ASP A 106 5.91 1.18 -25.05
CA ASP A 106 6.25 2.25 -25.98
C ASP A 106 7.01 3.39 -25.28
N LYS A 107 6.86 3.51 -23.96
CA LYS A 107 7.47 4.55 -23.14
C LYS A 107 8.20 3.96 -21.94
N VAL A 108 9.22 4.71 -21.49
CA VAL A 108 9.90 4.50 -20.21
C VAL A 108 9.83 5.78 -19.39
N TYR A 109 9.71 5.64 -18.08
CA TYR A 109 9.78 6.76 -17.14
C TYR A 109 10.98 6.60 -16.23
N THR A 110 11.69 7.70 -15.98
CA THR A 110 12.72 7.72 -14.95
C THR A 110 12.10 7.57 -13.57
N ILE A 111 12.79 6.87 -12.67
CA ILE A 111 12.27 6.65 -11.32
C ILE A 111 12.35 7.90 -10.44
N HIS A 112 13.29 8.79 -10.73
CA HIS A 112 13.43 10.10 -10.08
C HIS A 112 12.65 11.14 -10.88
N ARG A 113 11.46 11.47 -10.39
CA ARG A 113 10.56 12.45 -10.99
C ARG A 113 10.17 13.48 -9.93
N GLU A 114 9.88 14.68 -10.38
CA GLU A 114 9.34 15.71 -9.51
C GLU A 114 7.85 15.44 -9.20
N ALA A 115 7.40 15.92 -8.05
CA ALA A 115 5.98 15.93 -7.73
C ALA A 115 5.21 16.82 -8.73
N PRO A 116 3.90 16.55 -8.96
CA PRO A 116 3.06 17.43 -9.79
C PRO A 116 3.11 18.87 -9.30
N ALA A 117 3.19 19.81 -10.24
CA ALA A 117 3.20 21.23 -9.93
C ALA A 117 1.89 21.65 -9.22
N PHE A 118 1.94 22.73 -8.47
CA PHE A 118 0.80 23.19 -7.67
C PHE A 118 -0.46 23.43 -8.51
N ASP A 119 -0.30 23.95 -9.72
CA ASP A 119 -1.40 24.22 -10.65
C ASP A 119 -1.96 22.95 -11.33
N GLU A 120 -1.23 21.85 -11.29
CA GLU A 120 -1.70 20.56 -11.81
C GLU A 120 -2.52 19.77 -10.78
N GLN A 121 -2.39 20.08 -9.50
CA GLN A 121 -3.07 19.37 -8.43
C GLN A 121 -4.58 19.64 -8.42
N ALA A 122 -5.37 18.62 -8.12
CA ALA A 122 -6.79 18.76 -7.88
C ALA A 122 -7.05 19.38 -6.50
N THR A 123 -8.01 20.28 -6.43
CA THR A 123 -8.37 20.97 -5.18
C THR A 123 -9.60 20.39 -4.49
N ALA A 124 -10.40 19.59 -5.19
CA ALA A 124 -11.59 18.96 -4.64
C ALA A 124 -11.21 17.71 -3.82
N ALA A 125 -11.74 17.61 -2.60
CA ALA A 125 -11.64 16.40 -1.79
C ALA A 125 -12.75 15.44 -2.20
N GLU A 126 -12.38 14.30 -2.78
CA GLU A 126 -13.30 13.24 -3.16
C GLU A 126 -12.93 11.94 -2.42
N ILE A 127 -13.96 11.17 -2.06
CA ILE A 127 -13.77 9.86 -1.41
C ILE A 127 -13.53 8.80 -2.48
N LEU A 128 -12.56 7.93 -2.20
CA LEU A 128 -12.39 6.66 -2.89
C LEU A 128 -13.22 5.60 -2.19
N VAL A 129 -14.33 5.20 -2.79
CA VAL A 129 -15.19 4.15 -2.24
C VAL A 129 -14.52 2.80 -2.40
N THR A 130 -14.23 2.14 -1.29
CA THR A 130 -13.55 0.84 -1.27
C THR A 130 -14.49 -0.35 -1.39
N GLY A 131 -15.77 -0.16 -1.12
CA GLY A 131 -16.78 -1.22 -1.03
C GLY A 131 -16.68 -2.06 0.25
N ILE A 132 -15.82 -1.66 1.18
CA ILE A 132 -15.62 -2.30 2.49
C ILE A 132 -16.28 -1.42 3.55
N LYS A 133 -17.35 -1.91 4.16
CA LYS A 133 -18.23 -1.14 5.09
C LYS A 133 -17.46 -0.41 6.18
N VAL A 134 -16.59 -1.11 6.88
CA VAL A 134 -15.87 -0.54 8.03
C VAL A 134 -14.94 0.60 7.61
N ILE A 135 -14.29 0.49 6.47
CA ILE A 135 -13.39 1.52 5.92
C ILE A 135 -14.22 2.71 5.46
N ASP A 136 -15.20 2.47 4.59
CA ASP A 136 -15.97 3.55 3.97
C ASP A 136 -16.81 4.33 4.99
N LEU A 137 -17.28 3.68 6.06
CA LEU A 137 -18.03 4.34 7.12
C LEU A 137 -17.16 5.15 8.08
N LEU A 138 -16.10 4.54 8.63
CA LEU A 138 -15.40 5.04 9.81
C LEU A 138 -14.02 5.64 9.51
N ALA A 139 -13.37 5.19 8.46
CA ALA A 139 -12.05 5.65 8.05
C ALA A 139 -11.96 5.79 6.51
N PRO A 140 -12.85 6.59 5.88
CA PRO A 140 -12.93 6.69 4.43
C PRO A 140 -11.62 7.20 3.82
N TYR A 141 -11.28 6.68 2.63
CA TYR A 141 -10.09 7.05 1.90
C TYR A 141 -10.37 8.24 0.99
N LEU A 142 -9.45 9.19 0.94
CA LEU A 142 -9.47 10.27 -0.05
C LEU A 142 -8.77 9.83 -1.33
N LYS A 143 -9.32 10.18 -2.48
CA LYS A 143 -8.59 10.10 -3.75
C LYS A 143 -7.34 10.98 -3.68
N GLY A 144 -6.20 10.41 -4.07
CA GLY A 144 -4.90 11.07 -3.91
C GLY A 144 -4.38 11.11 -2.48
N GLY A 145 -5.08 10.47 -1.54
CA GLY A 145 -4.69 10.35 -0.15
C GLY A 145 -3.65 9.27 0.10
N LYS A 146 -3.02 9.36 1.27
CA LYS A 146 -2.01 8.42 1.75
C LYS A 146 -2.54 7.72 2.97
N ILE A 147 -2.72 6.41 2.88
CA ILE A 147 -3.31 5.58 3.93
C ILE A 147 -2.25 4.69 4.55
N GLY A 148 -2.08 4.78 5.85
CA GLY A 148 -1.26 3.84 6.61
C GLY A 148 -2.06 2.59 6.97
N LEU A 149 -1.55 1.42 6.61
CA LEU A 149 -2.12 0.13 6.99
C LEU A 149 -1.27 -0.49 8.09
N PHE A 150 -1.84 -0.60 9.26
CA PHE A 150 -1.22 -1.18 10.45
C PHE A 150 -1.79 -2.56 10.72
N GLY A 151 -0.95 -3.49 11.13
CA GLY A 151 -1.40 -4.80 11.54
C GLY A 151 -0.24 -5.76 11.74
N GLY A 152 -0.34 -6.58 12.77
CA GLY A 152 0.60 -7.66 13.05
C GLY A 152 0.46 -8.82 12.04
N ALA A 153 1.22 -9.87 12.27
CA ALA A 153 1.11 -11.07 11.46
C ALA A 153 -0.25 -11.77 11.69
N GLY A 154 -0.86 -12.28 10.61
CA GLY A 154 -2.07 -13.11 10.70
C GLY A 154 -3.40 -12.38 10.91
N VAL A 155 -3.42 -11.04 10.80
CA VAL A 155 -4.65 -10.25 10.97
C VAL A 155 -5.39 -9.97 9.65
N GLY A 156 -4.92 -10.52 8.53
CA GLY A 156 -5.57 -10.37 7.23
C GLY A 156 -5.10 -9.15 6.41
N LYS A 157 -3.90 -8.63 6.67
CA LYS A 157 -3.34 -7.50 5.91
C LYS A 157 -3.31 -7.77 4.41
N THR A 158 -2.72 -8.88 3.99
CA THR A 158 -2.60 -9.27 2.59
C THR A 158 -3.97 -9.45 1.93
N VAL A 159 -4.89 -10.12 2.59
CA VAL A 159 -6.26 -10.34 2.10
C VAL A 159 -7.01 -9.01 1.93
N THR A 160 -6.81 -8.06 2.84
CA THR A 160 -7.39 -6.71 2.74
C THR A 160 -6.82 -5.96 1.53
N ILE A 161 -5.51 -6.03 1.30
CA ILE A 161 -4.86 -5.43 0.13
C ILE A 161 -5.43 -6.02 -1.17
N GLN A 162 -5.54 -7.34 -1.24
CA GLN A 162 -6.09 -8.03 -2.41
C GLN A 162 -7.53 -7.63 -2.68
N GLU A 163 -8.37 -7.54 -1.66
CA GLU A 163 -9.75 -7.09 -1.81
C GLU A 163 -9.84 -5.65 -2.29
N LEU A 164 -9.00 -4.75 -1.78
CA LEU A 164 -8.91 -3.38 -2.29
C LEU A 164 -8.54 -3.34 -3.77
N ILE A 165 -7.55 -4.11 -4.20
CA ILE A 165 -7.16 -4.20 -5.61
C ILE A 165 -8.32 -4.75 -6.46
N ASN A 166 -8.95 -5.82 -6.00
CA ASN A 166 -10.10 -6.43 -6.70
C ASN A 166 -11.26 -5.44 -6.82
N ASN A 167 -11.58 -4.71 -5.75
CA ASN A 167 -12.69 -3.77 -5.72
C ASN A 167 -12.43 -2.53 -6.59
N ILE A 168 -11.19 -2.04 -6.63
CA ILE A 168 -10.81 -0.96 -7.55
C ILE A 168 -10.89 -1.43 -9.00
N ALA A 169 -10.43 -2.63 -9.30
CA ALA A 169 -10.50 -3.18 -10.65
C ALA A 169 -11.94 -3.38 -11.14
N LYS A 170 -12.81 -3.94 -10.31
CA LYS A 170 -14.20 -4.27 -10.66
C LYS A 170 -15.15 -3.10 -10.47
N GLY A 171 -15.00 -2.34 -9.39
CA GLY A 171 -15.91 -1.24 -9.03
C GLY A 171 -15.64 0.06 -9.77
N HIS A 172 -14.40 0.36 -10.06
CA HIS A 172 -13.97 1.63 -10.67
C HIS A 172 -13.30 1.46 -12.05
N GLY A 173 -13.03 0.22 -12.48
CA GLY A 173 -12.31 -0.07 -13.72
C GLY A 173 -10.84 0.40 -13.70
N GLY A 174 -10.34 0.84 -12.54
CA GLY A 174 -9.01 1.36 -12.34
C GLY A 174 -7.94 0.27 -12.31
N VAL A 175 -6.69 0.69 -12.31
CA VAL A 175 -5.52 -0.17 -12.20
C VAL A 175 -4.82 0.06 -10.86
N SER A 176 -4.04 -0.94 -10.45
CA SER A 176 -3.24 -0.87 -9.24
C SER A 176 -1.78 -1.18 -9.56
N VAL A 177 -0.89 -0.63 -8.75
CA VAL A 177 0.54 -0.97 -8.77
C VAL A 177 0.93 -1.37 -7.35
N PHE A 178 1.59 -2.50 -7.21
CA PHE A 178 2.07 -3.01 -5.92
C PHE A 178 3.60 -3.02 -5.91
N ALA A 179 4.19 -2.30 -4.96
CA ALA A 179 5.62 -2.29 -4.73
C ALA A 179 5.94 -3.11 -3.47
N GLY A 180 6.58 -4.25 -3.66
CA GLY A 180 7.15 -5.06 -2.59
C GLY A 180 8.52 -4.56 -2.20
N VAL A 181 8.64 -3.98 -1.02
CA VAL A 181 9.85 -3.30 -0.56
C VAL A 181 10.41 -4.01 0.67
N GLY A 182 11.48 -4.75 0.48
CA GLY A 182 12.23 -5.37 1.56
C GLY A 182 11.48 -6.41 2.38
N GLU A 183 10.37 -6.95 1.86
CA GLU A 183 9.60 -8.00 2.49
C GLU A 183 10.02 -9.40 2.00
N ARG A 184 9.37 -10.45 2.46
CA ARG A 184 9.71 -11.81 2.11
C ARG A 184 9.33 -12.13 0.65
N THR A 185 10.26 -12.68 -0.10
CA THR A 185 10.03 -13.09 -1.49
C THR A 185 8.88 -14.08 -1.61
N ARG A 186 8.73 -15.00 -0.66
CA ARG A 186 7.63 -15.96 -0.65
C ARG A 186 6.27 -15.27 -0.56
N GLU A 187 6.11 -14.27 0.31
CA GLU A 187 4.85 -13.53 0.44
C GLU A 187 4.50 -12.79 -0.85
N GLY A 188 5.50 -12.26 -1.56
CA GLY A 188 5.30 -11.65 -2.87
C GLY A 188 4.87 -12.65 -3.94
N ASN A 189 5.40 -13.87 -3.91
CA ASN A 189 5.00 -14.93 -4.81
C ASN A 189 3.59 -15.45 -4.49
N ASP A 190 3.27 -15.64 -3.23
CA ASP A 190 1.93 -16.04 -2.78
C ASP A 190 0.90 -14.98 -3.25
N LEU A 191 1.18 -13.69 -3.05
CA LEU A 191 0.34 -12.59 -3.52
C LEU A 191 0.07 -12.64 -5.02
N TYR A 192 1.09 -12.92 -5.83
CA TYR A 192 0.96 -13.03 -7.28
C TYR A 192 -0.01 -14.15 -7.68
N HIS A 193 0.13 -15.35 -7.10
CA HIS A 193 -0.75 -16.47 -7.38
C HIS A 193 -2.18 -16.23 -6.90
N GLU A 194 -2.36 -15.67 -5.74
CA GLU A 194 -3.68 -15.32 -5.21
C GLU A 194 -4.38 -14.25 -6.08
N MET A 195 -3.64 -13.32 -6.68
CA MET A 195 -4.17 -12.36 -7.66
C MET A 195 -4.60 -13.02 -8.97
N ILE A 196 -3.93 -14.09 -9.38
CA ILE A 196 -4.35 -14.91 -10.52
C ILE A 196 -5.66 -15.64 -10.19
N ASP A 197 -5.72 -16.28 -9.02
CA ASP A 197 -6.90 -17.01 -8.57
C ASP A 197 -8.13 -16.10 -8.41
N ALA A 198 -7.91 -14.88 -7.94
CA ALA A 198 -8.96 -13.85 -7.84
C ALA A 198 -9.37 -13.24 -9.19
N GLY A 199 -8.67 -13.58 -10.28
CA GLY A 199 -8.94 -13.07 -11.63
C GLY A 199 -8.57 -11.60 -11.85
N VAL A 200 -7.76 -11.02 -10.98
CA VAL A 200 -7.19 -9.67 -11.13
C VAL A 200 -6.00 -9.68 -12.08
N ILE A 201 -5.21 -10.74 -12.05
CA ILE A 201 -4.19 -11.04 -13.05
C ILE A 201 -4.72 -12.14 -13.97
N LYS A 202 -4.70 -11.88 -15.26
CA LYS A 202 -5.14 -12.82 -16.30
C LYS A 202 -3.94 -13.25 -17.12
N LEU A 203 -3.65 -14.54 -17.10
CA LEU A 203 -2.55 -15.12 -17.84
C LEU A 203 -3.07 -15.88 -19.07
N GLY A 204 -2.66 -15.43 -20.26
CA GLY A 204 -2.78 -16.17 -21.52
C GLY A 204 -1.44 -16.80 -21.91
N GLU A 205 -1.39 -17.51 -23.04
CA GLU A 205 -0.15 -18.20 -23.51
C GLU A 205 1.04 -17.24 -23.63
N ASN A 206 0.83 -16.05 -24.19
CA ASN A 206 1.87 -15.01 -24.36
C ASN A 206 1.37 -13.62 -24.02
N THR A 207 0.31 -13.48 -23.23
CA THR A 207 -0.31 -12.20 -22.91
C THR A 207 -0.78 -12.17 -21.48
N THR A 208 -0.81 -10.96 -20.92
CA THR A 208 -1.41 -10.64 -19.63
C THR A 208 -2.56 -9.65 -19.78
N GLU A 209 -3.11 -9.56 -21.00
CA GLU A 209 -4.19 -8.64 -21.35
C GLU A 209 -5.42 -8.83 -20.44
N GLY A 210 -5.99 -7.72 -20.00
CA GLY A 210 -7.11 -7.69 -19.05
C GLY A 210 -6.70 -7.78 -17.59
N SER A 211 -5.40 -7.91 -17.29
CA SER A 211 -4.88 -7.77 -15.94
C SER A 211 -5.01 -6.32 -15.45
N LYS A 212 -5.16 -6.14 -14.13
CA LYS A 212 -5.45 -4.85 -13.49
C LYS A 212 -4.40 -4.42 -12.47
N VAL A 213 -3.35 -5.20 -12.28
CA VAL A 213 -2.27 -4.88 -11.33
C VAL A 213 -0.91 -5.14 -11.94
N ALA A 214 0.03 -4.22 -11.71
CA ALA A 214 1.46 -4.40 -11.97
C ALA A 214 2.19 -4.62 -10.65
N LEU A 215 3.15 -5.53 -10.61
CA LEU A 215 3.94 -5.87 -9.43
C LEU A 215 5.41 -5.48 -9.65
N VAL A 216 6.01 -4.82 -8.67
CA VAL A 216 7.43 -4.44 -8.70
C VAL A 216 8.07 -4.87 -7.39
N TYR A 217 9.07 -5.74 -7.46
CA TYR A 217 9.67 -6.32 -6.27
C TYR A 217 11.15 -5.95 -6.10
N GLY A 218 11.47 -5.47 -4.91
CA GLY A 218 12.82 -5.32 -4.36
C GLY A 218 12.80 -5.86 -2.94
N GLN A 219 12.77 -7.20 -2.82
CA GLN A 219 12.52 -7.89 -1.56
C GLN A 219 13.78 -8.00 -0.69
N MET A 220 13.69 -8.67 0.46
CA MET A 220 14.77 -8.68 1.46
C MET A 220 16.07 -9.34 1.00
N ASN A 221 16.04 -10.14 -0.05
CA ASN A 221 17.22 -10.77 -0.65
C ASN A 221 17.99 -9.82 -1.58
N GLU A 222 17.39 -8.69 -1.96
CA GLU A 222 18.01 -7.70 -2.82
C GLU A 222 18.97 -6.78 -2.06
N PRO A 223 20.01 -6.21 -2.72
CA PRO A 223 20.90 -5.25 -2.10
C PRO A 223 20.18 -3.96 -1.69
N PRO A 224 20.77 -3.17 -0.77
CA PRO A 224 20.10 -1.97 -0.25
C PRO A 224 19.76 -0.93 -1.33
N GLY A 225 20.52 -0.83 -2.40
CA GLY A 225 20.19 0.06 -3.52
C GLY A 225 18.86 -0.28 -4.19
N ALA A 226 18.63 -1.55 -4.46
CA ALA A 226 17.37 -2.04 -5.03
C ALA A 226 16.20 -1.77 -4.09
N ARG A 227 16.32 -2.13 -2.82
CA ARG A 227 15.27 -1.92 -1.80
C ARG A 227 14.96 -0.43 -1.57
N ALA A 228 15.95 0.45 -1.70
CA ALA A 228 15.77 1.89 -1.56
C ALA A 228 15.11 2.56 -2.77
N ARG A 229 15.06 1.91 -3.93
CA ARG A 229 14.56 2.49 -5.19
C ARG A 229 13.32 1.83 -5.74
N VAL A 230 13.00 0.61 -5.36
CA VAL A 230 11.86 -0.14 -5.95
C VAL A 230 10.51 0.55 -5.76
N ALA A 231 10.28 1.23 -4.63
CA ALA A 231 9.06 2.01 -4.44
C ALA A 231 8.94 3.15 -5.46
N LEU A 232 10.06 3.79 -5.82
CA LEU A 232 10.10 4.82 -6.86
C LEU A 232 9.81 4.23 -8.25
N SER A 233 10.30 3.02 -8.52
CA SER A 233 10.01 2.30 -9.76
C SER A 233 8.51 2.05 -9.92
N GLY A 234 7.87 1.51 -8.88
CA GLY A 234 6.42 1.30 -8.86
C GLY A 234 5.62 2.60 -8.97
N LEU A 235 6.05 3.64 -8.28
CA LEU A 235 5.40 4.95 -8.34
C LEU A 235 5.45 5.55 -9.75
N SER A 236 6.57 5.41 -10.45
CA SER A 236 6.68 5.89 -11.85
C SER A 236 5.75 5.16 -12.79
N MET A 237 5.48 3.86 -12.58
CA MET A 237 4.47 3.12 -13.33
C MET A 237 3.06 3.63 -13.00
N ALA A 238 2.75 3.89 -11.73
CA ALA A 238 1.47 4.45 -11.32
C ALA A 238 1.23 5.85 -11.91
N GLU A 239 2.26 6.69 -11.95
CA GLU A 239 2.19 8.05 -12.53
C GLU A 239 1.81 8.03 -14.01
N TYR A 240 2.26 7.07 -14.78
CA TYR A 240 1.85 6.93 -16.18
C TYR A 240 0.33 6.78 -16.32
N PHE A 241 -0.28 5.91 -15.54
CA PHE A 241 -1.73 5.69 -15.60
C PHE A 241 -2.51 6.93 -15.12
N ARG A 242 -2.01 7.65 -14.12
CA ARG A 242 -2.61 8.92 -13.67
C ARG A 242 -2.49 10.00 -14.71
N ASP A 243 -1.29 10.23 -15.24
CA ASP A 243 -0.95 11.43 -16.02
C ASP A 243 -1.28 11.30 -17.52
N GLU A 244 -1.10 10.10 -18.10
CA GLU A 244 -1.33 9.84 -19.53
C GLU A 244 -2.71 9.24 -19.79
N GLN A 245 -3.19 8.35 -18.92
CA GLN A 245 -4.48 7.69 -19.10
C GLN A 245 -5.61 8.30 -18.26
N GLY A 246 -5.31 9.24 -17.39
CA GLY A 246 -6.30 9.93 -16.56
C GLY A 246 -7.05 9.00 -15.60
N GLN A 247 -6.40 7.95 -15.13
CA GLN A 247 -7.02 6.96 -14.26
C GLN A 247 -6.86 7.29 -12.78
N ASP A 248 -7.77 6.74 -11.98
CA ASP A 248 -7.61 6.64 -10.53
C ASP A 248 -6.82 5.37 -10.21
N VAL A 249 -5.59 5.53 -9.75
CA VAL A 249 -4.65 4.45 -9.51
C VAL A 249 -4.55 4.18 -8.01
N LEU A 250 -4.55 2.91 -7.63
CA LEU A 250 -4.23 2.49 -6.27
C LEU A 250 -2.79 2.00 -6.23
N PHE A 251 -1.98 2.63 -5.38
CA PHE A 251 -0.56 2.32 -5.23
C PHE A 251 -0.28 1.73 -3.85
N PHE A 252 0.21 0.51 -3.83
CA PHE A 252 0.57 -0.19 -2.59
C PHE A 252 2.07 -0.18 -2.39
N ILE A 253 2.49 0.08 -1.15
CA ILE A 253 3.87 -0.04 -0.70
C ILE A 253 3.90 -1.00 0.48
N ASP A 254 4.49 -2.15 0.31
CA ASP A 254 4.69 -3.09 1.41
C ASP A 254 6.18 -3.45 1.49
N ASN A 255 6.95 -2.82 2.35
CA ASN A 255 6.60 -2.00 3.50
C ASN A 255 7.32 -0.64 3.45
N ILE A 256 6.67 0.44 3.79
CA ILE A 256 7.30 1.79 3.75
C ILE A 256 8.45 1.92 4.76
N PHE A 257 8.41 1.22 5.89
CA PHE A 257 9.53 1.18 6.83
C PHE A 257 10.80 0.62 6.18
N ARG A 258 10.67 -0.39 5.32
CA ARG A 258 11.82 -0.99 4.63
C ARG A 258 12.45 -0.03 3.62
N PHE A 259 11.67 0.86 3.03
CA PHE A 259 12.19 1.96 2.22
C PHE A 259 13.12 2.87 3.04
N THR A 260 12.71 3.28 4.24
CA THR A 260 13.54 4.09 5.14
C THR A 260 14.77 3.34 5.64
N GLN A 261 14.62 2.07 5.98
CA GLN A 261 15.71 1.20 6.43
C GLN A 261 16.78 1.04 5.33
N ALA A 262 16.38 0.76 4.10
CA ALA A 262 17.29 0.67 2.96
C ALA A 262 18.00 1.99 2.69
N GLY A 263 17.31 3.12 2.84
CA GLY A 263 17.90 4.45 2.78
C GLY A 263 18.96 4.69 3.85
N ALA A 264 18.75 4.21 5.07
CA ALA A 264 19.73 4.27 6.15
C ALA A 264 20.98 3.41 5.83
N GLU A 265 20.78 2.20 5.30
CA GLU A 265 21.88 1.33 4.87
C GLU A 265 22.72 1.98 3.76
N VAL A 266 22.07 2.55 2.73
CA VAL A 266 22.74 3.28 1.65
C VAL A 266 23.53 4.47 2.20
N SER A 267 22.93 5.25 3.09
CA SER A 267 23.58 6.41 3.72
C SER A 267 24.82 6.00 4.51
N ALA A 268 24.76 4.91 5.26
CA ALA A 268 25.91 4.35 5.99
C ALA A 268 27.01 3.89 5.06
N LEU A 269 26.67 3.18 3.97
CA LEU A 269 27.63 2.75 2.95
C LEU A 269 28.32 3.92 2.23
N LEU A 270 27.62 5.05 2.09
CA LEU A 270 28.19 6.29 1.54
C LEU A 270 29.05 7.06 2.55
N GLY A 271 29.16 6.60 3.79
CA GLY A 271 29.95 7.25 4.84
C GLY A 271 29.34 8.53 5.38
N ARG A 272 28.03 8.73 5.26
CA ARG A 272 27.33 9.89 5.82
C ARG A 272 27.18 9.74 7.33
N ILE A 273 27.27 10.84 8.06
CA ILE A 273 27.06 10.86 9.50
C ILE A 273 25.59 10.56 9.78
N PRO A 274 25.26 9.51 10.58
CA PRO A 274 23.89 9.17 10.88
C PRO A 274 23.23 10.22 11.78
N SER A 275 21.89 10.35 11.64
CA SER A 275 21.04 11.12 12.55
C SER A 275 20.57 10.25 13.73
N ALA A 276 19.53 10.67 14.41
CA ALA A 276 18.96 9.95 15.55
C ALA A 276 18.64 8.48 15.19
N VAL A 277 18.92 7.57 16.12
CA VAL A 277 18.66 6.12 16.02
C VAL A 277 19.35 5.46 14.82
N GLY A 278 20.36 6.11 14.23
CA GLY A 278 21.10 5.56 13.09
C GLY A 278 20.48 5.78 11.72
N TYR A 279 19.40 6.53 11.61
CA TYR A 279 18.76 6.87 10.33
C TYR A 279 19.59 7.88 9.53
N GLN A 280 19.36 7.92 8.23
CA GLN A 280 19.96 8.89 7.33
C GLN A 280 19.59 10.33 7.71
N PRO A 281 20.51 11.30 7.55
CA PRO A 281 20.20 12.71 7.80
C PRO A 281 19.13 13.26 6.83
N THR A 282 18.94 12.61 5.70
CA THR A 282 17.96 12.96 4.65
C THR A 282 16.60 12.26 4.80
N LEU A 283 16.32 11.60 5.92
CA LEU A 283 15.11 10.79 6.13
C LEU A 283 13.83 11.55 5.74
N ALA A 284 13.64 12.76 6.26
CA ALA A 284 12.46 13.56 5.98
C ALA A 284 12.36 13.97 4.51
N THR A 285 13.51 14.31 3.89
CA THR A 285 13.56 14.71 2.48
C THR A 285 13.30 13.54 1.55
N ASP A 286 13.90 12.37 1.83
CA ASP A 286 13.69 11.15 1.05
C ASP A 286 12.22 10.69 1.10
N MET A 287 11.63 10.71 2.30
CA MET A 287 10.22 10.40 2.48
C MET A 287 9.33 11.42 1.79
N GLY A 288 9.61 12.71 1.93
CA GLY A 288 8.87 13.80 1.28
C GLY A 288 8.91 13.69 -0.24
N ALA A 289 10.08 13.39 -0.81
CA ALA A 289 10.23 13.23 -2.26
C ALA A 289 9.37 12.08 -2.83
N LEU A 290 9.22 10.99 -2.08
CA LEU A 290 8.31 9.91 -2.43
C LEU A 290 6.84 10.32 -2.26
N GLN A 291 6.49 10.82 -1.08
CA GLN A 291 5.10 11.05 -0.68
C GLN A 291 4.41 12.18 -1.46
N GLU A 292 5.12 13.25 -1.78
CA GLU A 292 4.56 14.38 -2.53
C GLU A 292 4.19 14.06 -3.99
N ARG A 293 4.76 13.01 -4.56
CA ARG A 293 4.37 12.50 -5.88
C ARG A 293 3.02 11.78 -5.86
N ILE A 294 2.60 11.30 -4.68
CA ILE A 294 1.34 10.57 -4.47
C ILE A 294 0.26 11.59 -4.18
N THR A 295 -0.49 11.97 -5.20
CA THR A 295 -1.54 13.00 -5.10
C THR A 295 -2.54 12.87 -6.24
N SER A 296 -3.66 13.60 -6.10
CA SER A 296 -4.62 13.81 -7.17
C SER A 296 -4.18 14.97 -8.07
N THR A 297 -4.30 14.77 -9.36
CA THR A 297 -4.13 15.82 -10.37
C THR A 297 -5.45 16.10 -11.07
N LYS A 298 -5.50 17.13 -11.91
CA LYS A 298 -6.67 17.45 -12.75
C LYS A 298 -7.00 16.34 -13.77
N LYS A 299 -6.07 15.42 -14.01
CA LYS A 299 -6.23 14.30 -14.95
C LYS A 299 -6.67 13.00 -14.30
N GLY A 300 -6.11 12.68 -13.17
CA GLY A 300 -6.36 11.44 -12.45
C GLY A 300 -5.78 11.48 -11.03
N SER A 301 -5.78 10.35 -10.35
CA SER A 301 -5.28 10.28 -8.97
C SER A 301 -4.39 9.07 -8.72
N ILE A 302 -3.47 9.21 -7.77
CA ILE A 302 -2.79 8.10 -7.12
C ILE A 302 -3.17 8.13 -5.65
N THR A 303 -3.86 7.09 -5.19
CA THR A 303 -4.14 6.87 -3.77
C THR A 303 -3.24 5.76 -3.28
N SER A 304 -2.50 5.98 -2.21
CA SER A 304 -1.58 4.96 -1.69
C SER A 304 -2.08 4.29 -0.43
N VAL A 305 -1.86 2.98 -0.36
CA VAL A 305 -1.99 2.19 0.86
C VAL A 305 -0.60 1.67 1.20
N GLN A 306 -0.08 2.12 2.33
CA GLN A 306 1.29 1.87 2.76
C GLN A 306 1.26 1.02 4.03
N ALA A 307 1.77 -0.20 3.94
CA ALA A 307 1.98 -1.02 5.12
C ALA A 307 3.09 -0.39 5.97
N ILE A 308 2.80 -0.18 7.24
CA ILE A 308 3.72 0.44 8.18
C ILE A 308 4.08 -0.56 9.27
N TYR A 309 5.37 -0.80 9.43
CA TYR A 309 5.93 -1.52 10.56
C TYR A 309 6.44 -0.49 11.59
N VAL A 310 6.10 -0.71 12.84
CA VAL A 310 6.54 0.13 13.96
C VAL A 310 7.55 -0.67 14.78
N PRO A 311 8.85 -0.32 14.72
CA PRO A 311 9.88 -1.03 15.49
C PRO A 311 9.60 -0.99 16.99
N ALA A 312 9.58 -2.17 17.63
CA ALA A 312 9.35 -2.32 19.08
C ALA A 312 8.05 -1.64 19.58
N ASP A 313 7.06 -1.47 18.71
CA ASP A 313 5.81 -0.73 18.97
C ASP A 313 6.03 0.73 19.43
N ASP A 314 7.19 1.30 19.11
CA ASP A 314 7.57 2.68 19.45
C ASP A 314 7.16 3.65 18.34
N LEU A 315 6.04 4.33 18.53
CA LEU A 315 5.53 5.34 17.60
C LEU A 315 6.40 6.61 17.55
N THR A 316 7.35 6.76 18.48
CA THR A 316 8.28 7.90 18.50
C THR A 316 9.56 7.65 17.70
N ASP A 317 9.76 6.43 17.22
CA ASP A 317 10.86 6.13 16.30
C ASP A 317 10.78 7.05 15.06
N PRO A 318 11.91 7.63 14.61
CA PRO A 318 11.91 8.60 13.51
C PRO A 318 11.28 8.12 12.20
N ALA A 319 11.36 6.83 11.86
CA ALA A 319 10.81 6.33 10.60
C ALA A 319 9.27 6.31 10.60
N PRO A 320 8.57 5.66 11.55
CA PRO A 320 7.12 5.77 11.63
C PRO A 320 6.66 7.21 11.88
N ALA A 321 7.31 7.97 12.75
CA ALA A 321 6.94 9.36 13.02
C ALA A 321 6.95 10.23 11.75
N THR A 322 7.98 10.09 10.91
CA THR A 322 8.06 10.80 9.63
C THR A 322 6.98 10.32 8.66
N SER A 323 6.69 9.01 8.63
CA SER A 323 5.63 8.45 7.78
C SER A 323 4.25 8.96 8.19
N PHE A 324 3.94 9.01 9.49
CA PHE A 324 2.67 9.52 10.02
C PHE A 324 2.36 10.96 9.61
N ALA A 325 3.37 11.80 9.50
CA ALA A 325 3.19 13.20 9.09
C ALA A 325 2.56 13.35 7.69
N HIS A 326 2.71 12.35 6.83
CA HIS A 326 2.17 12.34 5.48
C HIS A 326 0.80 11.67 5.34
N LEU A 327 0.34 10.93 6.35
CA LEU A 327 -0.88 10.14 6.25
C LEU A 327 -2.15 10.98 6.35
N ASP A 328 -3.12 10.66 5.50
CA ASP A 328 -4.48 11.22 5.52
C ASP A 328 -5.46 10.31 6.27
N ALA A 329 -5.19 9.02 6.31
CA ALA A 329 -5.99 8.04 7.03
C ALA A 329 -5.10 6.91 7.56
N THR A 330 -5.60 6.24 8.60
CA THR A 330 -5.01 5.02 9.14
C THR A 330 -6.05 3.91 9.21
N THR A 331 -5.68 2.73 8.74
CA THR A 331 -6.47 1.51 8.88
C THR A 331 -5.69 0.57 9.80
N VAL A 332 -6.24 0.31 10.97
CA VAL A 332 -5.62 -0.55 11.99
C VAL A 332 -6.29 -1.91 11.98
N LEU A 333 -5.53 -2.96 11.71
CA LEU A 333 -5.99 -4.34 11.80
C LEU A 333 -5.64 -4.89 13.19
N SER A 334 -6.66 -5.31 13.92
CA SER A 334 -6.57 -5.75 15.31
C SER A 334 -6.60 -7.27 15.46
N ARG A 335 -5.65 -7.81 16.22
CA ARG A 335 -5.63 -9.25 16.54
C ARG A 335 -6.83 -9.64 17.38
N SER A 336 -7.24 -8.82 18.35
CA SER A 336 -8.40 -9.09 19.20
C SER A 336 -9.70 -9.20 18.43
N ILE A 337 -9.85 -8.46 17.34
CA ILE A 337 -10.99 -8.52 16.43
C ILE A 337 -10.91 -9.77 15.55
N ALA A 338 -9.72 -10.10 15.04
CA ALA A 338 -9.48 -11.33 14.28
C ALA A 338 -9.76 -12.61 15.10
N GLU A 339 -9.39 -12.61 16.38
CA GLU A 339 -9.68 -13.70 17.32
C GLU A 339 -11.19 -13.90 17.56
N GLN A 340 -12.01 -12.86 17.37
CA GLN A 340 -13.47 -12.94 17.40
C GLN A 340 -14.07 -13.39 16.05
N ALA A 341 -13.23 -13.76 15.09
CA ALA A 341 -13.61 -14.13 13.72
C ALA A 341 -14.36 -13.02 12.96
N ILE A 342 -14.13 -11.77 13.32
CA ILE A 342 -14.67 -10.60 12.59
C ILE A 342 -13.66 -10.20 11.53
N PHE A 343 -14.04 -10.32 10.26
CA PHE A 343 -13.20 -9.97 9.11
C PHE A 343 -13.97 -9.06 8.14
N PRO A 344 -13.32 -7.99 7.61
CA PRO A 344 -11.93 -7.59 7.90
C PRO A 344 -11.76 -7.18 9.37
N ALA A 345 -10.61 -7.52 9.94
CA ALA A 345 -10.31 -7.26 11.35
C ALA A 345 -9.90 -5.79 11.61
N VAL A 346 -10.55 -4.86 10.96
CA VAL A 346 -10.31 -3.42 11.09
C VAL A 346 -10.84 -2.94 12.42
N ASP A 347 -9.99 -2.29 13.21
CA ASP A 347 -10.41 -1.67 14.47
C ASP A 347 -11.21 -0.39 14.18
N PRO A 348 -12.49 -0.36 14.55
CA PRO A 348 -13.36 0.77 14.24
C PRO A 348 -13.11 2.02 15.09
N LEU A 349 -12.38 1.88 16.20
CA LEU A 349 -12.08 2.98 17.12
C LEU A 349 -10.67 3.54 16.94
N ASP A 350 -9.71 2.67 16.59
CA ASP A 350 -8.31 3.06 16.38
C ASP A 350 -8.02 3.49 14.94
N SER A 351 -8.88 3.13 13.99
CA SER A 351 -8.77 3.59 12.60
C SER A 351 -9.32 5.01 12.45
N THR A 352 -8.61 5.85 11.73
CA THR A 352 -8.95 7.28 11.59
C THR A 352 -8.84 7.76 10.15
N SER A 353 -9.54 8.84 9.82
CA SER A 353 -9.43 9.51 8.53
C SER A 353 -9.71 11.00 8.63
N ARG A 354 -8.92 11.80 7.92
CA ARG A 354 -9.20 13.24 7.73
C ARG A 354 -10.44 13.48 6.88
N ALA A 355 -10.86 12.49 6.09
CA ALA A 355 -12.07 12.56 5.29
C ALA A 355 -13.35 12.44 6.13
N LEU A 356 -13.27 12.01 7.39
CA LEU A 356 -14.41 11.96 8.31
C LEU A 356 -14.75 13.38 8.82
N ASP A 357 -15.22 14.21 7.89
CA ASP A 357 -15.59 15.61 8.07
C ASP A 357 -16.91 15.86 7.32
N PRO A 358 -17.93 16.48 7.94
CA PRO A 358 -19.22 16.69 7.31
C PRO A 358 -19.17 17.50 6.01
N ARG A 359 -18.14 18.33 5.84
CA ARG A 359 -17.89 19.08 4.59
C ARG A 359 -17.48 18.21 3.42
N ILE A 360 -16.95 17.02 3.68
CA ILE A 360 -16.46 16.08 2.65
C ILE A 360 -17.49 14.98 2.42
N ILE A 361 -17.99 14.36 3.50
CA ILE A 361 -18.86 13.18 3.43
C ILE A 361 -20.34 13.46 3.63
N GLY A 362 -20.67 14.69 4.01
CA GLY A 362 -22.05 15.07 4.34
C GLY A 362 -22.44 14.74 5.80
N ASP A 363 -23.51 15.39 6.25
CA ASP A 363 -23.96 15.31 7.65
C ASP A 363 -24.47 13.91 8.02
N GLU A 364 -25.21 13.25 7.12
CA GLU A 364 -25.79 11.93 7.39
C GLU A 364 -24.71 10.88 7.64
N HIS A 365 -23.73 10.79 6.76
CA HIS A 365 -22.60 9.87 6.92
C HIS A 365 -21.82 10.19 8.19
N TYR A 366 -21.46 11.46 8.38
CA TYR A 366 -20.71 11.89 9.56
C TYR A 366 -21.40 11.55 10.88
N ASN A 367 -22.68 11.89 10.99
CA ASN A 367 -23.46 11.64 12.20
C ASN A 367 -23.63 10.14 12.46
N THR A 368 -23.84 9.35 11.41
CA THR A 368 -23.93 7.88 11.52
C THR A 368 -22.61 7.28 12.00
N ALA A 369 -21.48 7.70 11.43
CA ALA A 369 -20.16 7.24 11.84
C ALA A 369 -19.87 7.59 13.30
N ARG A 370 -20.20 8.80 13.73
CA ARG A 370 -20.01 9.25 15.13
C ARG A 370 -20.91 8.47 16.10
N GLU A 371 -22.13 8.18 15.72
CA GLU A 371 -23.03 7.39 16.56
C GLU A 371 -22.54 5.94 16.70
N VAL A 372 -22.07 5.32 15.61
CA VAL A 372 -21.44 3.99 15.65
C VAL A 372 -20.23 3.99 16.59
N GLN A 373 -19.35 4.99 16.46
CA GLN A 373 -18.19 5.12 17.33
C GLN A 373 -18.59 5.30 18.80
N ARG A 374 -19.62 6.11 19.08
CA ARG A 374 -20.15 6.34 20.44
C ARG A 374 -20.65 5.04 21.06
N ILE A 375 -21.45 4.28 20.34
CA ILE A 375 -22.00 2.99 20.79
C ILE A 375 -20.87 2.01 21.08
N LEU A 376 -19.93 1.87 20.18
CA LEU A 376 -18.79 0.95 20.34
C LEU A 376 -17.86 1.37 21.49
N GLN A 377 -17.62 2.67 21.66
CA GLN A 377 -16.80 3.20 22.76
C GLN A 377 -17.49 2.97 24.12
N THR A 378 -18.79 3.19 24.20
CA THR A 378 -19.57 2.91 25.42
C THR A 378 -19.51 1.41 25.75
N TYR A 379 -19.68 0.55 24.74
CA TYR A 379 -19.55 -0.90 24.94
C TYR A 379 -18.17 -1.30 25.44
N LYS A 380 -17.10 -0.74 24.86
CA LYS A 380 -15.72 -0.99 25.30
C LYS A 380 -15.53 -0.63 26.78
N SER A 381 -16.11 0.49 27.22
CA SER A 381 -16.05 0.93 28.63
C SER A 381 -16.85 0.04 29.58
N LEU A 382 -17.88 -0.65 29.09
CA LEU A 382 -18.72 -1.56 29.88
C LEU A 382 -18.17 -2.99 29.94
N GLN A 383 -17.22 -3.34 29.07
CA GLN A 383 -16.71 -4.73 29.00
C GLN A 383 -16.11 -5.23 30.31
N ASP A 384 -15.38 -4.41 31.03
CA ASP A 384 -14.79 -4.79 32.32
C ASP A 384 -15.88 -5.03 33.37
N ILE A 385 -16.93 -4.21 33.38
CA ILE A 385 -18.08 -4.36 34.27
C ILE A 385 -18.81 -5.66 33.96
N ILE A 386 -19.05 -5.92 32.67
CA ILE A 386 -19.71 -7.16 32.21
C ILE A 386 -18.92 -8.40 32.60
N ALA A 387 -17.57 -8.35 32.46
CA ALA A 387 -16.70 -9.47 32.78
C ALA A 387 -16.67 -9.80 34.28
N ILE A 388 -16.77 -8.79 35.14
CA ILE A 388 -16.69 -8.96 36.59
C ILE A 388 -18.06 -9.22 37.23
N LEU A 389 -19.05 -8.43 36.85
CA LEU A 389 -20.39 -8.40 37.50
C LEU A 389 -21.49 -9.09 36.70
N GLY A 390 -21.27 -9.31 35.40
CA GLY A 390 -22.28 -9.86 34.49
C GLY A 390 -23.18 -8.79 33.87
N MET A 391 -23.98 -9.22 32.92
CA MET A 391 -24.92 -8.34 32.17
C MET A 391 -26.08 -7.83 33.03
N ASP A 392 -26.45 -8.58 34.05
CA ASP A 392 -27.64 -8.29 34.87
C ASP A 392 -27.49 -7.01 35.71
N GLU A 393 -26.25 -6.62 36.03
CA GLU A 393 -25.94 -5.43 36.80
C GLU A 393 -25.99 -4.13 35.97
N LEU A 394 -26.11 -4.23 34.66
CA LEU A 394 -26.22 -3.06 33.79
C LEU A 394 -27.63 -2.44 33.86
N SER A 395 -27.70 -1.10 33.67
CA SER A 395 -28.96 -0.43 33.44
C SER A 395 -29.61 -0.94 32.13
N GLU A 396 -30.95 -0.79 32.02
CA GLU A 396 -31.66 -1.19 30.79
C GLU A 396 -31.18 -0.43 29.56
N ASP A 397 -30.78 0.84 29.71
CA ASP A 397 -30.20 1.64 28.63
C ASP A 397 -28.83 1.09 28.21
N ASP A 398 -27.99 0.70 29.16
CA ASP A 398 -26.68 0.09 28.88
C ASP A 398 -26.83 -1.28 28.22
N LYS A 399 -27.78 -2.11 28.66
CA LYS A 399 -28.11 -3.39 28.02
C LYS A 399 -28.48 -3.21 26.56
N LEU A 400 -29.28 -2.19 26.26
CA LEU A 400 -29.67 -1.86 24.89
C LEU A 400 -28.48 -1.43 24.05
N ILE A 401 -27.61 -0.57 24.60
CA ILE A 401 -26.37 -0.13 23.92
C ILE A 401 -25.46 -1.35 23.64
N VAL A 402 -25.28 -2.23 24.61
CA VAL A 402 -24.46 -3.45 24.44
C VAL A 402 -25.04 -4.36 23.36
N ALA A 403 -26.36 -4.57 23.34
CA ALA A 403 -27.03 -5.37 22.31
C ALA A 403 -26.81 -4.78 20.90
N ARG A 404 -26.97 -3.48 20.74
CA ARG A 404 -26.70 -2.78 19.46
C ARG A 404 -25.23 -2.80 19.10
N ALA A 405 -24.34 -2.59 20.05
CA ALA A 405 -22.87 -2.64 19.82
C ALA A 405 -22.44 -4.00 19.28
N ARG A 406 -22.92 -5.10 19.83
CA ARG A 406 -22.63 -6.46 19.35
C ARG A 406 -23.13 -6.67 17.92
N LYS A 407 -24.34 -6.19 17.61
CA LYS A 407 -24.88 -6.23 16.23
C LYS A 407 -24.02 -5.41 15.27
N ILE A 408 -23.61 -4.21 15.67
CA ILE A 408 -22.73 -3.35 14.88
C ILE A 408 -21.38 -4.04 14.63
N GLN A 409 -20.76 -4.61 15.66
CA GLN A 409 -19.49 -5.35 15.48
C GLN A 409 -19.63 -6.50 14.48
N ARG A 410 -20.70 -7.28 14.57
CA ARG A 410 -20.98 -8.35 13.62
C ARG A 410 -21.24 -7.81 12.22
N PHE A 411 -21.96 -6.70 12.10
CA PHE A 411 -22.31 -6.09 10.82
C PHE A 411 -21.10 -5.37 10.15
N LEU A 412 -20.07 -5.03 10.90
CA LEU A 412 -18.78 -4.55 10.35
C LEU A 412 -18.03 -5.65 9.60
N SER A 413 -18.32 -6.93 9.87
CA SER A 413 -17.81 -8.04 9.09
C SER A 413 -18.44 -8.07 7.70
N GLN A 414 -17.67 -8.56 6.72
CA GLN A 414 -18.08 -8.60 5.32
C GLN A 414 -17.36 -9.72 4.58
N PRO A 415 -18.05 -10.52 3.75
CA PRO A 415 -17.41 -11.49 2.91
C PRO A 415 -16.64 -10.80 1.78
N PHE A 416 -15.39 -11.23 1.58
CA PHE A 416 -14.51 -10.72 0.53
C PHE A 416 -14.51 -11.62 -0.70
N HIS A 417 -14.45 -11.02 -1.89
CA HIS A 417 -14.35 -11.75 -3.16
C HIS A 417 -13.09 -12.63 -3.21
N VAL A 418 -11.97 -12.10 -2.74
CA VAL A 418 -10.69 -12.83 -2.74
C VAL A 418 -10.66 -13.99 -1.75
N ALA A 419 -11.60 -14.04 -0.82
CA ALA A 419 -11.72 -15.10 0.17
C ALA A 419 -12.78 -16.16 -0.19
N GLU A 420 -13.51 -16.02 -1.28
CA GLU A 420 -14.60 -16.95 -1.68
C GLU A 420 -14.13 -18.40 -1.75
N VAL A 421 -12.93 -18.63 -2.30
CA VAL A 421 -12.35 -19.96 -2.45
C VAL A 421 -12.15 -20.67 -1.10
N PHE A 422 -11.85 -19.90 -0.05
CA PHE A 422 -11.59 -20.43 1.29
C PHE A 422 -12.85 -20.51 2.17
N THR A 423 -13.75 -19.55 2.01
CA THR A 423 -14.93 -19.42 2.86
C THR A 423 -16.17 -20.09 2.30
N GLY A 424 -16.22 -20.32 0.97
CA GLY A 424 -17.40 -20.79 0.26
C GLY A 424 -18.55 -19.77 0.23
N THR A 425 -18.31 -18.53 0.69
CA THR A 425 -19.29 -17.46 0.71
C THR A 425 -18.96 -16.43 -0.36
N PRO A 426 -19.91 -16.07 -1.26
CA PRO A 426 -19.70 -15.04 -2.26
C PRO A 426 -19.33 -13.70 -1.62
N GLY A 427 -18.32 -13.03 -2.16
CA GLY A 427 -17.92 -11.71 -1.73
C GLY A 427 -18.93 -10.64 -2.12
N VAL A 428 -18.94 -9.54 -1.38
CA VAL A 428 -19.89 -8.44 -1.60
C VAL A 428 -19.16 -7.11 -1.60
N PHE A 429 -19.34 -6.34 -2.66
CA PHE A 429 -19.01 -4.91 -2.69
C PHE A 429 -20.23 -4.13 -2.18
N VAL A 430 -20.10 -3.39 -1.10
CA VAL A 430 -21.19 -2.61 -0.53
C VAL A 430 -21.04 -1.14 -0.92
N LYS A 431 -22.08 -0.56 -1.53
CA LYS A 431 -22.08 0.87 -1.86
C LYS A 431 -22.10 1.72 -0.59
N ILE A 432 -21.47 2.89 -0.64
CA ILE A 432 -21.37 3.77 0.52
C ILE A 432 -22.75 4.21 1.04
N GLU A 433 -23.69 4.46 0.15
CA GLU A 433 -25.06 4.86 0.50
C GLU A 433 -25.76 3.74 1.28
N ASP A 434 -25.60 2.49 0.85
CA ASP A 434 -26.18 1.33 1.53
C ASP A 434 -25.51 1.10 2.90
N THR A 435 -24.20 1.33 2.98
CA THR A 435 -23.47 1.26 4.25
C THR A 435 -24.00 2.28 5.26
N VAL A 436 -24.05 3.55 4.88
CA VAL A 436 -24.53 4.63 5.75
C VAL A 436 -25.97 4.39 6.19
N ARG A 437 -26.84 4.09 5.26
CA ARG A 437 -28.27 3.79 5.52
C ARG A 437 -28.43 2.61 6.48
N SER A 438 -27.71 1.54 6.24
CA SER A 438 -27.82 0.31 7.05
C SER A 438 -27.37 0.56 8.50
N PHE A 439 -26.22 1.20 8.70
CA PHE A 439 -25.74 1.51 10.05
C PHE A 439 -26.62 2.54 10.76
N ALA A 440 -27.13 3.54 10.07
CA ALA A 440 -28.07 4.51 10.63
C ALA A 440 -29.34 3.82 11.19
N ALA A 441 -29.90 2.86 10.43
CA ALA A 441 -31.06 2.10 10.84
C ALA A 441 -30.78 1.20 12.07
N ILE A 442 -29.59 0.57 12.11
CA ILE A 442 -29.19 -0.23 13.28
C ILE A 442 -29.05 0.65 14.52
N CYS A 443 -28.41 1.82 14.40
CA CYS A 443 -28.24 2.75 15.51
C CYS A 443 -29.58 3.28 16.05
N LYS A 444 -30.57 3.49 15.16
CA LYS A 444 -31.92 3.91 15.54
C LYS A 444 -32.76 2.79 16.19
N GLY A 445 -32.30 1.55 16.12
CA GLY A 445 -32.97 0.38 16.71
C GLY A 445 -34.02 -0.25 15.84
N GLU A 446 -34.11 0.08 14.56
CA GLU A 446 -35.10 -0.47 13.64
C GLU A 446 -35.00 -2.01 13.51
N TYR A 447 -33.85 -2.56 13.80
CA TYR A 447 -33.53 -3.99 13.70
C TYR A 447 -33.17 -4.64 15.04
N ASP A 448 -33.58 -4.04 16.16
CA ASP A 448 -33.36 -4.60 17.50
C ASP A 448 -33.95 -5.99 17.69
N HIS A 449 -35.05 -6.30 16.92
CA HIS A 449 -35.75 -7.58 16.94
C HIS A 449 -34.99 -8.74 16.26
N LEU A 450 -33.95 -8.46 15.48
CA LEU A 450 -33.15 -9.49 14.81
C LEU A 450 -32.10 -10.08 15.75
N PRO A 451 -31.79 -11.38 15.63
CA PRO A 451 -30.73 -12.01 16.40
C PRO A 451 -29.35 -11.49 15.95
N GLU A 452 -28.39 -11.43 16.85
CA GLU A 452 -27.04 -10.97 16.60
C GLU A 452 -26.34 -11.73 15.43
N ALA A 453 -26.59 -13.05 15.32
CA ALA A 453 -26.01 -13.88 14.27
C ALA A 453 -26.47 -13.49 12.84
N ALA A 454 -27.59 -12.79 12.70
CA ALA A 454 -28.08 -12.32 11.41
C ALA A 454 -27.18 -11.25 10.78
N PHE A 455 -26.45 -10.50 11.60
CA PHE A 455 -25.58 -9.41 11.16
C PHE A 455 -24.16 -9.86 10.76
N TYR A 456 -23.83 -11.13 10.96
CA TYR A 456 -22.49 -11.64 10.72
C TYR A 456 -22.26 -12.03 9.26
N MET A 457 -21.16 -11.51 8.66
CA MET A 457 -20.73 -11.81 7.29
C MET A 457 -21.83 -11.62 6.25
N VAL A 458 -22.40 -10.43 6.24
CA VAL A 458 -23.44 -10.00 5.29
C VAL A 458 -23.02 -8.67 4.63
N GLY A 459 -23.63 -8.34 3.50
CA GLY A 459 -23.39 -7.08 2.80
C GLY A 459 -24.22 -5.94 3.36
N THR A 460 -25.49 -5.87 2.94
CA THR A 460 -26.44 -4.82 3.34
C THR A 460 -27.36 -5.26 4.48
N ILE A 461 -28.16 -4.33 5.00
CA ILE A 461 -29.13 -4.63 6.05
C ILE A 461 -30.22 -5.61 5.56
N GLU A 462 -30.56 -5.55 4.28
CA GLU A 462 -31.53 -6.47 3.65
C GLU A 462 -31.02 -7.93 3.70
N ASP A 463 -29.71 -8.11 3.56
CA ASP A 463 -29.09 -9.44 3.67
C ASP A 463 -29.14 -9.95 5.12
N ALA A 464 -28.98 -9.06 6.10
CA ALA A 464 -29.16 -9.40 7.51
C ALA A 464 -30.60 -9.79 7.83
N VAL A 465 -31.59 -9.10 7.28
CA VAL A 465 -33.01 -9.44 7.44
C VAL A 465 -33.30 -10.82 6.88
N LYS A 466 -32.90 -11.11 5.64
CA LYS A 466 -33.05 -12.42 5.00
C LYS A 466 -32.44 -13.54 5.82
N LYS A 467 -31.22 -13.29 6.31
CA LYS A 467 -30.51 -14.25 7.17
C LYS A 467 -31.21 -14.47 8.49
N GLY A 468 -31.73 -13.40 9.10
CA GLY A 468 -32.53 -13.48 10.33
C GLY A 468 -33.83 -14.29 10.17
N GLU A 469 -34.51 -14.14 9.04
CA GLU A 469 -35.69 -14.94 8.69
C GLU A 469 -35.34 -16.42 8.52
N SER A 470 -34.23 -16.72 7.82
CA SER A 470 -33.74 -18.09 7.65
C SER A 470 -33.38 -18.75 8.99
N LEU A 471 -32.75 -18.01 9.90
CA LEU A 471 -32.42 -18.52 11.23
C LEU A 471 -33.66 -18.81 12.08
N LYS A 472 -34.68 -17.97 11.98
CA LYS A 472 -35.99 -18.22 12.66
C LYS A 472 -36.74 -19.43 12.09
N ALA A 473 -36.62 -19.67 10.78
CA ALA A 473 -37.25 -20.82 10.13
C ALA A 473 -36.57 -22.15 10.43
N ALA A 474 -35.28 -22.09 10.80
CA ALA A 474 -34.45 -23.26 11.15
C ALA A 474 -34.48 -23.62 12.66
N ALA A 475 -34.96 -22.73 13.52
CA ALA A 475 -35.11 -22.91 14.97
C ALA A 475 -36.53 -23.42 15.32
#